data_9c79a760cde18218c78a9686d46e0a5f
#
_entry.id   9c79a760cde18218c78a9686d46e0a5f
#
_cell.length_a   1.000
_cell.length_b   1.000
_cell.length_c   1.000
_cell.angle_alpha   90.00
_cell.angle_beta   90.00
_cell.angle_gamma   90.00
#
_symmetry.space_group_name_H-M   'P 1'
#
loop_
_entity.id
_entity.type
_entity.pdbx_description
1 polymer ?
#
loop_
_entity_poly.entity_id
_entity_poly.type
_entity_poly.pdbx_seq_one_letter_code
_entity_poly.pdbx_strand_id
1 'polypeptide(L)'
;MGITYIANVAGGILTDLPERFGPLLPLVVIPGTQGIYGFITGVLVAFVMKPGSGWEALPGWVGFQIFLACLPVCFVCFVSGAYQGLTSAGAAGMVAKRREEMGRALVLPALVETYAVLSLIITILYFFVVIRPFYTTLGI
;
A
#
# COMPACT_ATOMS: atom_id res chain seq x y z
N MET A 1 -2.73 -3.44 -10.77
CA MET A 1 -3.69 -4.58 -10.76
C MET A 1 -4.96 -4.26 -9.97
N GLY A 2 -4.89 -3.89 -8.68
CA GLY A 2 -6.09 -3.69 -7.86
C GLY A 2 -7.08 -2.67 -8.45
N ILE A 3 -6.58 -1.48 -8.80
CA ILE A 3 -7.40 -0.43 -9.41
C ILE A 3 -8.06 -0.91 -10.72
N THR A 4 -7.37 -1.73 -11.51
CA THR A 4 -7.88 -2.23 -12.79
C THR A 4 -9.13 -3.10 -12.61
N TYR A 5 -9.17 -3.95 -11.57
CA TYR A 5 -10.35 -4.78 -11.31
C TYR A 5 -11.59 -3.94 -11.03
N ILE A 6 -11.48 -3.01 -10.07
CA ILE A 6 -12.63 -2.16 -9.70
C ILE A 6 -12.98 -1.17 -10.82
N ALA A 7 -11.99 -0.61 -11.52
CA ALA A 7 -12.25 0.33 -12.63
C ALA A 7 -13.05 -0.32 -13.76
N ASN A 8 -12.76 -1.56 -14.12
CA ASN A 8 -13.52 -2.29 -15.13
C ASN A 8 -14.98 -2.51 -14.69
N VAL A 9 -15.20 -2.92 -13.43
CA VAL A 9 -16.55 -3.11 -12.90
C VAL A 9 -17.29 -1.77 -12.80
N ALA A 10 -16.63 -0.74 -12.27
CA ALA A 10 -17.21 0.60 -12.16
C ALA A 10 -17.56 1.19 -13.53
N GLY A 11 -16.69 1.00 -14.53
CA GLY A 11 -16.95 1.40 -15.90
C GLY A 11 -18.24 0.77 -16.47
N GLY A 12 -18.42 -0.54 -16.27
CA GLY A 12 -19.66 -1.23 -16.66
C GLY A 12 -20.89 -0.68 -15.95
N ILE A 13 -20.81 -0.43 -14.64
CA ILE A 13 -21.93 0.15 -13.88
C ILE A 13 -22.28 1.57 -14.37
N LEU A 14 -21.27 2.37 -14.68
CA LEU A 14 -21.44 3.76 -15.07
C LEU A 14 -22.01 3.95 -16.49
N THR A 15 -21.96 2.92 -17.34
CA THR A 15 -22.67 2.95 -18.64
C THR A 15 -24.18 3.01 -18.46
N ASP A 16 -24.70 2.33 -17.44
CA ASP A 16 -26.15 2.28 -17.17
C ASP A 16 -26.58 3.30 -16.11
N LEU A 17 -25.67 3.62 -15.16
CA LEU A 17 -25.95 4.44 -13.97
C LEU A 17 -24.87 5.53 -13.77
N PRO A 18 -24.79 6.54 -14.67
CA PRO A 18 -23.73 7.56 -14.61
C PRO A 18 -23.76 8.41 -13.34
N GLU A 19 -24.91 8.54 -12.70
CA GLU A 19 -25.06 9.25 -11.41
C GLU A 19 -24.38 8.53 -10.22
N ARG A 20 -23.91 7.30 -10.41
CA ARG A 20 -23.16 6.52 -9.42
C ARG A 20 -21.67 6.84 -9.40
N PHE A 21 -21.18 7.71 -10.28
CA PHE A 21 -19.75 8.05 -10.35
C PHE A 21 -19.18 8.49 -9.00
N GLY A 22 -19.78 9.50 -8.37
CA GLY A 22 -19.33 10.00 -7.07
C GLY A 22 -19.28 8.92 -5.98
N PRO A 23 -20.35 8.16 -5.77
CA PRO A 23 -20.36 7.04 -4.82
C PRO A 23 -19.37 5.92 -5.12
N LEU A 24 -19.05 5.64 -6.38
CA LEU A 24 -18.09 4.58 -6.74
C LEU A 24 -16.64 5.04 -6.65
N LEU A 25 -16.37 6.34 -6.73
CA LEU A 25 -15.00 6.88 -6.79
C LEU A 25 -14.11 6.42 -5.61
N PRO A 26 -14.54 6.45 -4.34
CA PRO A 26 -13.72 5.95 -3.24
C PRO A 26 -13.32 4.49 -3.39
N LEU A 27 -14.24 3.62 -3.85
CA LEU A 27 -13.94 2.20 -4.08
C LEU A 27 -12.89 1.99 -5.18
N VAL A 28 -12.84 2.89 -6.18
CA VAL A 28 -11.84 2.84 -7.26
C VAL A 28 -10.47 3.29 -6.76
N VAL A 29 -10.42 4.30 -5.87
CA VAL A 29 -9.17 4.92 -5.42
C VAL A 29 -8.47 4.09 -4.34
N ILE A 30 -9.22 3.47 -3.42
CA ILE A 30 -8.68 2.71 -2.27
C ILE A 30 -7.60 1.70 -2.68
N PRO A 31 -7.73 0.86 -3.72
CA PRO A 31 -6.68 -0.09 -4.09
C PRO A 31 -5.38 0.53 -4.61
N GLY A 32 -5.27 1.86 -4.60
CA GLY A 32 -4.05 2.61 -4.91
C GLY A 32 -3.19 2.95 -3.70
N THR A 33 -3.71 2.81 -2.47
CA THR A 33 -3.01 3.19 -1.22
C THR A 33 -1.71 2.43 -1.02
N GLN A 34 -1.62 1.18 -1.47
CA GLN A 34 -0.39 0.39 -1.40
C GLN A 34 0.78 1.02 -2.20
N GLY A 35 0.47 1.77 -3.25
CA GLY A 35 1.47 2.57 -3.97
C GLY A 35 2.08 3.66 -3.09
N ILE A 36 1.27 4.30 -2.23
CA ILE A 36 1.72 5.29 -1.26
C ILE A 36 2.64 4.64 -0.22
N TYR A 37 2.32 3.44 0.26
CA TYR A 37 3.17 2.72 1.23
C TYR A 37 4.53 2.36 0.63
N GLY A 38 4.58 1.93 -0.63
CA GLY A 38 5.83 1.73 -1.35
C GLY A 38 6.64 3.02 -1.51
N PHE A 39 5.97 4.13 -1.84
CA PHE A 39 6.59 5.45 -1.94
C PHE A 39 7.18 5.90 -0.60
N ILE A 40 6.43 5.80 0.50
CA ILE A 40 6.91 6.12 1.86
C ILE A 40 8.15 5.30 2.19
N THR A 41 8.13 4.00 1.91
CA THR A 41 9.28 3.11 2.14
C THR A 41 10.50 3.56 1.33
N GLY A 42 10.32 3.92 0.06
CA GLY A 42 11.40 4.45 -0.79
C GLY A 42 11.99 5.76 -0.24
N VAL A 43 11.15 6.68 0.22
CA VAL A 43 11.58 7.94 0.87
C VAL A 43 12.36 7.65 2.15
N LEU A 44 11.89 6.73 3.00
CA LEU A 44 12.60 6.34 4.23
C LEU A 44 13.98 5.77 3.90
N VAL A 45 14.10 4.91 2.91
CA VAL A 45 15.41 4.39 2.48
C VAL A 45 16.28 5.52 1.98
N ALA A 46 15.79 6.35 1.07
CA ALA A 46 16.59 7.37 0.40
C ALA A 46 17.12 8.47 1.32
N PHE A 47 16.32 8.89 2.32
CA PHE A 47 16.63 10.06 3.13
C PHE A 47 16.91 9.74 4.60
N VAL A 48 16.23 8.76 5.18
CA VAL A 48 16.35 8.44 6.61
C VAL A 48 17.40 7.36 6.87
N MET A 49 17.54 6.40 5.95
CA MET A 49 18.53 5.33 6.07
C MET A 49 19.88 5.68 5.45
N LYS A 50 20.00 6.89 4.87
CA LYS A 50 21.29 7.36 4.35
C LYS A 50 22.28 7.59 5.50
N PRO A 51 23.48 6.96 5.49
CA PRO A 51 24.52 7.24 6.46
C PRO A 51 25.00 8.69 6.37
N GLY A 52 25.49 9.23 7.49
CA GLY A 52 26.12 10.55 7.50
C GLY A 52 27.35 10.66 6.59
N SER A 53 28.07 9.55 6.43
CA SER A 53 29.23 9.39 5.55
C SER A 53 28.89 9.17 4.06
N GLY A 54 27.61 9.05 3.73
CA GLY A 54 27.14 8.79 2.36
C GLY A 54 26.93 7.30 2.04
N TRP A 55 26.26 7.02 0.93
CA TRP A 55 25.95 5.64 0.50
C TRP A 55 27.18 4.81 0.18
N GLU A 56 28.26 5.46 -0.26
CA GLU A 56 29.52 4.82 -0.65
C GLU A 56 30.23 4.17 0.55
N ALA A 57 29.97 4.66 1.76
CA ALA A 57 30.55 4.12 2.99
C ALA A 57 29.82 2.86 3.51
N LEU A 58 28.65 2.50 2.92
CA LEU A 58 27.88 1.35 3.34
C LEU A 58 28.53 0.03 2.91
N PRO A 59 28.83 -0.87 3.85
CA PRO A 59 29.17 -2.24 3.49
C PRO A 59 28.02 -2.91 2.72
N GLY A 60 28.32 -3.69 1.70
CA GLY A 60 27.30 -4.33 0.85
C GLY A 60 26.30 -5.19 1.61
N TRP A 61 26.70 -5.82 2.72
CA TRP A 61 25.81 -6.62 3.56
C TRP A 61 24.76 -5.77 4.32
N VAL A 62 25.07 -4.50 4.64
CA VAL A 62 24.09 -3.57 5.20
C VAL A 62 23.05 -3.16 4.16
N GLY A 63 23.49 -2.92 2.91
CA GLY A 63 22.59 -2.70 1.79
C GLY A 63 21.65 -3.90 1.58
N PHE A 64 22.15 -5.11 1.72
CA PHE A 64 21.34 -6.33 1.66
C PHE A 64 20.33 -6.43 2.80
N GLN A 65 20.68 -6.01 4.03
CA GLN A 65 19.73 -5.94 5.14
C GLN A 65 18.60 -4.94 4.87
N ILE A 66 18.91 -3.75 4.32
CA ILE A 66 17.90 -2.76 3.92
C ILE A 66 16.96 -3.36 2.89
N PHE A 67 17.51 -4.06 1.90
CA PHE A 67 16.71 -4.76 0.90
C PHE A 67 15.76 -5.80 1.53
N LEU A 68 16.27 -6.64 2.43
CA LEU A 68 15.45 -7.63 3.13
C LEU A 68 14.36 -6.97 3.99
N ALA A 69 14.66 -5.83 4.61
CA ALA A 69 13.69 -5.07 5.40
C ALA A 69 12.53 -4.51 4.56
N CYS A 70 12.73 -4.28 3.27
CA CYS A 70 11.68 -3.82 2.36
C CYS A 70 10.77 -4.95 1.87
N LEU A 71 11.17 -6.23 1.99
CA LEU A 71 10.39 -7.34 1.46
C LEU A 71 8.99 -7.48 2.06
N PRO A 72 8.78 -7.30 3.38
CA PRO A 72 7.43 -7.39 3.95
C PRO A 72 6.45 -6.44 3.29
N VAL A 73 6.80 -5.15 3.17
CA VAL A 73 5.93 -4.16 2.52
C VAL A 73 5.76 -4.45 1.03
N CYS A 74 6.81 -4.91 0.36
CA CYS A 74 6.77 -5.23 -1.07
C CYS A 74 5.76 -6.34 -1.36
N PHE A 75 5.92 -7.50 -0.71
CA PHE A 75 5.06 -8.67 -0.96
C PHE A 75 3.63 -8.46 -0.46
N VAL A 76 3.47 -7.95 0.76
CA VAL A 76 2.14 -7.79 1.35
C VAL A 76 1.35 -6.72 0.61
N CYS A 77 1.95 -5.59 0.24
CA CYS A 77 1.26 -4.56 -0.55
C CYS A 77 0.90 -5.06 -1.96
N PHE A 78 1.75 -5.87 -2.58
CA PHE A 78 1.44 -6.46 -3.88
C PHE A 78 0.21 -7.36 -3.83
N VAL A 79 0.17 -8.30 -2.87
CA VAL A 79 -0.94 -9.23 -2.69
C VAL A 79 -2.19 -8.49 -2.21
N SER A 80 -2.06 -7.69 -1.16
CA SER A 80 -3.17 -6.91 -0.58
C SER A 80 -3.81 -5.99 -1.61
N GLY A 81 -3.03 -5.27 -2.43
CA GLY A 81 -3.56 -4.39 -3.46
C GLY A 81 -4.41 -5.12 -4.52
N ALA A 82 -4.01 -6.33 -4.91
CA ALA A 82 -4.80 -7.14 -5.83
C ALA A 82 -6.13 -7.57 -5.21
N TYR A 83 -6.10 -8.12 -3.99
CA TYR A 83 -7.31 -8.56 -3.29
C TYR A 83 -8.23 -7.40 -2.89
N GLN A 84 -7.66 -6.25 -2.53
CA GLN A 84 -8.44 -5.06 -2.25
C GLN A 84 -9.21 -4.59 -3.48
N GLY A 85 -8.59 -4.63 -4.65
CA GLY A 85 -9.27 -4.32 -5.91
C GLY A 85 -10.42 -5.28 -6.23
N LEU A 86 -10.22 -6.59 -6.00
CA LEU A 86 -11.27 -7.60 -6.16
C LEU A 86 -12.42 -7.38 -5.17
N THR A 87 -12.09 -7.09 -3.91
CA THR A 87 -13.09 -6.83 -2.85
C THR A 87 -13.87 -5.55 -3.16
N SER A 88 -13.19 -4.48 -3.62
CA SER A 88 -13.83 -3.24 -4.08
C SER A 88 -14.75 -3.49 -5.26
N ALA A 89 -14.35 -4.32 -6.21
CA ALA A 89 -15.17 -4.68 -7.36
C ALA A 89 -16.47 -5.40 -6.94
N GLY A 90 -16.37 -6.34 -5.98
CA GLY A 90 -17.55 -6.97 -5.37
C GLY A 90 -18.45 -5.97 -4.65
N ALA A 91 -17.86 -5.05 -3.88
CA ALA A 91 -18.56 -4.02 -3.13
C ALA A 91 -19.28 -3.00 -4.05
N ALA A 92 -18.75 -2.75 -5.25
CA ALA A 92 -19.36 -1.84 -6.23
C ALA A 92 -20.79 -2.26 -6.61
N GLY A 93 -21.08 -3.57 -6.61
CA GLY A 93 -22.42 -4.09 -6.85
C GLY A 93 -23.45 -3.66 -5.78
N MET A 94 -23.03 -3.44 -4.54
CA MET A 94 -23.90 -2.90 -3.48
C MET A 94 -24.28 -1.45 -3.78
N VAL A 95 -23.27 -0.63 -4.16
CA VAL A 95 -23.44 0.79 -4.46
C VAL A 95 -24.27 1.00 -5.75
N ALA A 96 -24.11 0.10 -6.74
CA ALA A 96 -24.92 0.12 -7.94
C ALA A 96 -26.41 -0.04 -7.62
N LYS A 97 -26.74 -0.97 -6.74
CA LYS A 97 -28.13 -1.23 -6.33
C LYS A 97 -28.67 -0.16 -5.37
N ARG A 98 -27.87 0.25 -4.39
CA ARG A 98 -28.27 1.19 -3.34
C ARG A 98 -27.15 2.15 -3.04
N ARG A 99 -27.34 3.43 -3.39
CA ARG A 99 -26.34 4.49 -3.17
C ARG A 99 -25.97 4.67 -1.69
N GLU A 100 -26.93 4.50 -0.80
CA GLU A 100 -26.77 4.62 0.65
C GLU A 100 -25.85 3.55 1.27
N GLU A 101 -25.61 2.44 0.57
CA GLU A 101 -24.75 1.35 1.05
C GLU A 101 -23.24 1.64 0.87
N MET A 102 -22.86 2.81 0.36
CA MET A 102 -21.47 3.18 0.14
C MET A 102 -20.60 3.02 1.38
N GLY A 103 -21.07 3.48 2.54
CA GLY A 103 -20.34 3.35 3.81
C GLY A 103 -20.03 1.89 4.17
N ARG A 104 -21.01 1.00 3.99
CA ARG A 104 -20.84 -0.43 4.25
C ARG A 104 -19.95 -1.10 3.19
N ALA A 105 -20.08 -0.67 1.96
CA ALA A 105 -19.25 -1.18 0.85
C ALA A 105 -17.76 -0.88 1.06
N LEU A 106 -17.42 0.29 1.65
CA LEU A 106 -16.04 0.67 1.95
C LEU A 106 -15.39 -0.17 3.05
N VAL A 107 -16.15 -0.72 3.97
CA VAL A 107 -15.58 -1.57 5.05
C VAL A 107 -14.89 -2.79 4.49
N LEU A 108 -15.41 -3.37 3.40
CA LEU A 108 -14.85 -4.60 2.83
C LEU A 108 -13.41 -4.43 2.34
N PRO A 109 -13.09 -3.47 1.45
CA PRO A 109 -11.70 -3.25 1.05
C PRO A 109 -10.82 -2.67 2.17
N ALA A 110 -11.38 -1.92 3.12
CA ALA A 110 -10.65 -1.39 4.27
C ALA A 110 -10.09 -2.52 5.16
N LEU A 111 -10.83 -3.62 5.33
CA LEU A 111 -10.31 -4.79 6.06
C LEU A 111 -9.09 -5.42 5.37
N VAL A 112 -9.07 -5.45 4.04
CA VAL A 112 -7.92 -5.96 3.29
C VAL A 112 -6.71 -5.02 3.43
N GLU A 113 -6.94 -3.72 3.52
CA GLU A 113 -5.89 -2.71 3.68
C GLU A 113 -5.10 -2.87 4.99
N THR A 114 -5.73 -3.36 6.06
CA THR A 114 -5.05 -3.52 7.36
C THR A 114 -3.76 -4.33 7.26
N TYR A 115 -3.70 -5.34 6.41
CA TYR A 115 -2.48 -6.14 6.19
C TYR A 115 -1.35 -5.31 5.59
N ALA A 116 -1.66 -4.44 4.63
CA ALA A 116 -0.68 -3.56 4.01
C ALA A 116 -0.13 -2.55 5.03
N VAL A 117 -1.00 -1.96 5.85
CA VAL A 117 -0.59 -1.04 6.93
C VAL A 117 0.31 -1.75 7.95
N LEU A 118 -0.04 -2.96 8.38
CA LEU A 118 0.79 -3.74 9.30
C LEU A 118 2.17 -4.04 8.71
N SER A 119 2.25 -4.37 7.42
CA SER A 119 3.53 -4.61 6.75
C SER A 119 4.40 -3.36 6.67
N LEU A 120 3.80 -2.19 6.43
CA LEU A 120 4.49 -0.90 6.46
C LEU A 120 5.04 -0.61 7.86
N ILE A 121 4.23 -0.80 8.90
CA ILE A 121 4.64 -0.59 10.29
C ILE A 121 5.84 -1.50 10.63
N ILE A 122 5.79 -2.79 10.29
CA ILE A 122 6.90 -3.72 10.52
C ILE A 122 8.16 -3.25 9.80
N THR A 123 8.06 -2.82 8.55
CA THR A 123 9.19 -2.31 7.78
C THR A 123 9.79 -1.06 8.42
N ILE A 124 8.96 -0.12 8.88
CA ILE A 124 9.41 1.09 9.59
C ILE A 124 10.12 0.71 10.90
N LEU A 125 9.52 -0.17 11.70
CA LEU A 125 10.11 -0.62 12.96
C LEU A 125 11.46 -1.29 12.71
N TYR A 126 11.58 -2.12 11.69
CA TYR A 126 12.84 -2.78 11.36
C TYR A 126 13.94 -1.77 10.99
N PHE A 127 13.61 -0.73 10.24
CA PHE A 127 14.54 0.33 9.91
C PHE A 127 15.04 1.07 11.16
N PHE A 128 14.14 1.48 12.05
CA PHE A 128 14.49 2.32 13.19
C PHE A 128 15.03 1.54 14.39
N VAL A 129 14.57 0.31 14.61
CA VAL A 129 14.95 -0.49 15.79
C VAL A 129 16.15 -1.39 15.51
N VAL A 130 16.29 -1.89 14.27
CA VAL A 130 17.35 -2.85 13.94
C VAL A 130 18.46 -2.20 13.11
N ILE A 131 18.14 -1.60 11.97
CA ILE A 131 19.16 -1.15 11.02
C ILE A 131 19.85 0.12 11.51
N ARG A 132 19.10 1.14 11.89
CA ARG A 132 19.67 2.44 12.26
C ARG A 132 20.59 2.41 13.49
N PRO A 133 20.25 1.72 14.60
CA PRO A 133 21.20 1.58 15.71
C PRO A 133 22.48 0.84 15.31
N PHE A 134 22.39 -0.04 14.33
CA PHE A 134 23.55 -0.77 13.82
C PHE A 134 24.55 0.15 13.13
N TYR A 135 24.11 1.24 12.49
CA TYR A 135 24.99 2.27 11.93
C TYR A 135 25.88 2.90 13.00
N THR A 136 25.31 3.21 14.19
CA THR A 136 26.07 3.81 15.29
C THR A 136 27.14 2.87 15.83
N THR A 137 26.92 1.55 15.81
CA THR A 137 27.92 0.55 16.21
C THR A 137 29.03 0.38 15.19
N LEU A 138 28.76 0.68 13.92
CA LEU A 138 29.75 0.64 12.84
C LEU A 138 30.50 1.97 12.66
N GLY A 139 30.07 3.05 13.35
CA GLY A 139 30.67 4.37 13.22
C GLY A 139 30.38 5.09 11.89
N ILE A 140 29.25 4.74 11.23
CA ILE A 140 28.82 5.29 9.94
C ILE A 140 27.47 6.01 10.01
#